data_043f38377b3da7c022c00ccde1808f7b
#
_entry.id   043f38377b3da7c022c00ccde1808f7b
#
_cell.length_a   1.000
_cell.length_b   1.000
_cell.length_c   1.000
_cell.angle_alpha   90.00
_cell.angle_beta   90.00
_cell.angle_gamma   90.00
#
_symmetry.space_group_name_H-M   'P 1'
#
loop_
_entity.id
_entity.type
_entity.pdbx_description
1 polymer ?
#
loop_
_entity_poly.entity_id
_entity_poly.type
_entity_poly.pdbx_seq_one_letter_code
_entity_poly.pdbx_strand_id
1 'polypeptide(L)'
;MAKEKFERTKPHCNIGTIGHVDHGKTTLTASITKVMAEAGGAEFTAFDEIDKAPEEKARGITISTAHVEYQTDNRHYAHVDCPGHADYVKNMITGAAQMDGAVLVVSAADGPMPQTREHILLARQVGVPAIVVYMNKVDQVDDEELLELVELEIRELLSSYDFPGDDIPIIKGSALAALEGRDDEIGKNSISELMAAVDDYIPQPDRPKDQPFLMPIEDVFSISGRGTVVTGRIERGVVKVGEEIEIVGIKDTQKTTCTGVEMFRKLLDEGEAGDNVGVLLRGTGRDEVERGQVLAKPGTITPHTKFKCECYILTKDEGGRHTPFFSNYRPQFYFRTTDVTGTIVLPEGTEMVMPGDNIAMEINLIAPIAMDEGLRFAIREGGRTVGAGVVSAIVE
;
A
#
# COMPACT_ATOMS: atom_id res chain seq x y z
N MET A 1 21.99 23.00 -9.69
CA MET A 1 21.32 22.68 -10.97
C MET A 1 19.83 22.85 -10.76
N ALA A 2 19.08 23.39 -11.72
CA ALA A 2 17.62 23.42 -11.64
C ALA A 2 17.12 21.96 -11.69
N LYS A 3 16.14 21.60 -10.84
CA LYS A 3 15.50 20.28 -10.93
C LYS A 3 14.73 20.18 -12.24
N GLU A 4 14.72 19.00 -12.83
CA GLU A 4 13.93 18.70 -14.02
C GLU A 4 12.43 18.77 -13.70
N LYS A 5 11.63 19.12 -14.73
CA LYS A 5 10.18 18.99 -14.65
C LYS A 5 9.76 17.57 -15.02
N PHE A 6 8.78 17.05 -14.31
CA PHE A 6 8.13 15.79 -14.68
C PHE A 6 7.17 16.02 -15.85
N GLU A 7 7.31 15.24 -16.90
CA GLU A 7 6.40 15.29 -18.06
C GLU A 7 5.51 14.04 -18.06
N ARG A 8 4.18 14.24 -18.04
CA ARG A 8 3.18 13.16 -18.07
C ARG A 8 3.00 12.70 -19.53
N THR A 9 3.86 11.81 -20.00
CA THR A 9 3.83 11.27 -21.37
C THR A 9 3.03 9.99 -21.50
N LYS A 10 2.82 9.26 -20.39
CA LYS A 10 2.13 7.96 -20.35
C LYS A 10 1.12 7.92 -19.20
N PRO A 11 0.08 7.07 -19.27
CA PRO A 11 -0.80 6.81 -18.16
C PRO A 11 -0.01 6.33 -16.94
N HIS A 12 -0.34 6.85 -15.76
CA HIS A 12 0.34 6.51 -14.51
C HIS A 12 -0.42 5.42 -13.75
N CYS A 13 0.33 4.44 -13.23
CA CYS A 13 -0.20 3.36 -12.41
C CYS A 13 0.72 3.10 -11.21
N ASN A 14 0.14 2.96 -10.02
CA ASN A 14 0.86 2.59 -8.82
C ASN A 14 0.75 1.09 -8.61
N ILE A 15 1.87 0.40 -8.59
CA ILE A 15 1.92 -1.03 -8.24
C ILE A 15 2.87 -1.26 -7.08
N GLY A 16 2.86 -2.44 -6.51
CA GLY A 16 3.84 -2.78 -5.49
C GLY A 16 3.98 -4.27 -5.27
N THR A 17 5.08 -4.65 -4.64
CA THR A 17 5.37 -6.02 -4.26
C THR A 17 4.83 -6.33 -2.88
N ILE A 18 4.07 -7.41 -2.76
CA ILE A 18 3.56 -7.98 -1.51
C ILE A 18 3.93 -9.45 -1.41
N GLY A 19 3.88 -10.02 -0.22
CA GLY A 19 4.19 -11.45 0.02
C GLY A 19 5.07 -11.66 1.25
N HIS A 20 5.39 -12.91 1.53
CA HIS A 20 6.12 -13.31 2.74
C HIS A 20 7.54 -12.74 2.79
N VAL A 21 8.11 -12.65 4.01
CA VAL A 21 9.54 -12.34 4.19
C VAL A 21 10.39 -13.40 3.46
N ASP A 22 11.54 -13.00 2.93
CA ASP A 22 12.48 -13.85 2.20
C ASP A 22 11.97 -14.48 0.88
N HIS A 23 10.76 -14.16 0.42
CA HIS A 23 10.27 -14.59 -0.90
C HIS A 23 10.90 -13.80 -2.07
N GLY A 24 11.68 -12.74 -1.79
CA GLY A 24 12.48 -12.01 -2.78
C GLY A 24 11.79 -10.81 -3.41
N LYS A 25 10.90 -10.13 -2.67
CA LYS A 25 10.21 -8.90 -3.13
C LYS A 25 11.17 -7.81 -3.56
N THR A 26 12.09 -7.42 -2.69
CA THR A 26 13.08 -6.36 -2.96
C THR A 26 14.04 -6.76 -4.08
N THR A 27 14.41 -8.06 -4.15
CA THR A 27 15.20 -8.59 -5.27
C THR A 27 14.44 -8.47 -6.60
N LEU A 28 13.14 -8.78 -6.59
CA LEU A 28 12.27 -8.61 -7.77
C LEU A 28 12.18 -7.14 -8.17
N THR A 29 11.96 -6.24 -7.22
CA THR A 29 11.91 -4.79 -7.46
C THR A 29 13.22 -4.31 -8.10
N ALA A 30 14.38 -4.72 -7.58
CA ALA A 30 15.68 -4.39 -8.16
C ALA A 30 15.85 -4.97 -9.57
N SER A 31 15.41 -6.22 -9.81
CA SER A 31 15.51 -6.85 -11.12
C SER A 31 14.61 -6.19 -12.16
N ILE A 32 13.40 -5.75 -11.78
CA ILE A 32 12.52 -4.97 -12.66
C ILE A 32 13.20 -3.66 -13.05
N THR A 33 13.74 -2.88 -12.09
CA THR A 33 14.42 -1.63 -12.44
C THR A 33 15.62 -1.86 -13.35
N LYS A 34 16.36 -2.97 -13.18
CA LYS A 34 17.48 -3.32 -14.05
C LYS A 34 17.05 -3.64 -15.46
N VAL A 35 16.07 -4.53 -15.64
CA VAL A 35 15.59 -4.93 -16.96
C VAL A 35 14.95 -3.75 -17.70
N MET A 36 14.17 -2.94 -16.99
CA MET A 36 13.57 -1.71 -17.55
C MET A 36 14.64 -0.66 -17.90
N ALA A 37 15.72 -0.54 -17.12
CA ALA A 37 16.82 0.37 -17.43
C ALA A 37 17.56 -0.07 -18.72
N GLU A 38 17.78 -1.36 -18.92
CA GLU A 38 18.37 -1.90 -20.16
C GLU A 38 17.48 -1.62 -21.38
N ALA A 39 16.17 -1.57 -21.19
CA ALA A 39 15.20 -1.17 -22.22
C ALA A 39 15.03 0.36 -22.37
N GLY A 40 15.74 1.16 -21.57
CA GLY A 40 15.66 2.64 -21.58
C GLY A 40 14.43 3.24 -20.85
N GLY A 41 13.72 2.43 -20.07
CA GLY A 41 12.50 2.82 -19.34
C GLY A 41 12.69 3.13 -17.86
N ALA A 42 13.91 3.09 -17.31
CA ALA A 42 14.20 3.33 -15.89
C ALA A 42 15.62 3.80 -15.65
N GLU A 43 15.90 4.28 -14.43
CA GLU A 43 17.22 4.22 -13.82
C GLU A 43 17.32 2.94 -12.99
N PHE A 44 18.41 2.20 -13.10
CA PHE A 44 18.64 1.01 -12.28
C PHE A 44 18.78 1.42 -10.81
N THR A 45 17.98 0.82 -9.95
CA THR A 45 18.07 0.98 -8.49
C THR A 45 18.53 -0.35 -7.89
N ALA A 46 19.70 -0.35 -7.29
CA ALA A 46 20.28 -1.55 -6.69
C ALA A 46 19.53 -1.95 -5.40
N PHE A 47 19.62 -3.22 -5.02
CA PHE A 47 18.99 -3.77 -3.83
C PHE A 47 19.29 -2.93 -2.55
N ASP A 48 20.53 -2.55 -2.34
CA ASP A 48 20.99 -1.77 -1.20
C ASP A 48 20.66 -0.27 -1.28
N GLU A 49 20.14 0.17 -2.42
CA GLU A 49 19.55 1.50 -2.62
C GLU A 49 18.04 1.51 -2.41
N ILE A 50 17.38 0.35 -2.46
CA ILE A 50 15.98 0.16 -2.07
C ILE A 50 15.92 0.05 -0.55
N ASP A 51 16.58 -0.93 0.05
CA ASP A 51 16.73 -1.11 1.51
C ASP A 51 17.90 -0.27 2.04
N LYS A 52 17.65 1.01 2.31
CA LYS A 52 18.70 2.00 2.64
C LYS A 52 19.04 2.08 4.10
N ALA A 53 18.07 1.82 4.99
CA ALA A 53 18.25 2.03 6.41
C ALA A 53 19.33 1.08 6.99
N PRO A 54 20.16 1.55 7.92
CA PRO A 54 21.17 0.69 8.55
C PRO A 54 20.59 -0.58 9.18
N GLU A 55 19.36 -0.49 9.72
CA GLU A 55 18.67 -1.64 10.31
C GLU A 55 18.19 -2.63 9.24
N GLU A 56 17.73 -2.16 8.08
CA GLU A 56 17.34 -2.99 6.94
C GLU A 56 18.53 -3.79 6.43
N LYS A 57 19.65 -3.10 6.22
CA LYS A 57 20.93 -3.73 5.80
C LYS A 57 21.47 -4.73 6.83
N ALA A 58 21.36 -4.43 8.11
CA ALA A 58 21.86 -5.30 9.18
C ALA A 58 21.02 -6.56 9.34
N ARG A 59 19.71 -6.48 9.09
CA ARG A 59 18.78 -7.61 9.25
C ARG A 59 18.48 -8.33 7.93
N GLY A 60 18.77 -7.72 6.78
CA GLY A 60 18.44 -8.24 5.45
C GLY A 60 16.92 -8.28 5.18
N ILE A 61 16.14 -7.41 5.81
CA ILE A 61 14.70 -7.32 5.66
C ILE A 61 14.26 -5.88 5.43
N THR A 62 13.26 -5.68 4.58
CA THR A 62 12.61 -4.39 4.36
C THR A 62 11.76 -4.02 5.58
N ILE A 63 11.96 -2.83 6.12
CA ILE A 63 11.23 -2.27 7.27
C ILE A 63 10.26 -1.19 6.80
N SER A 64 10.76 -0.23 6.01
CA SER A 64 9.97 0.87 5.47
C SER A 64 9.61 0.62 4.01
N THR A 65 8.51 1.19 3.55
CA THR A 65 8.19 1.17 2.12
C THR A 65 9.22 1.95 1.33
N ALA A 66 9.69 1.38 0.22
CA ALA A 66 10.54 2.07 -0.72
C ALA A 66 9.80 2.32 -2.04
N HIS A 67 10.10 3.44 -2.70
CA HIS A 67 9.48 3.82 -3.95
C HIS A 67 10.52 3.90 -5.05
N VAL A 68 10.26 3.21 -6.16
CA VAL A 68 11.04 3.31 -7.39
C VAL A 68 10.13 3.66 -8.57
N GLU A 69 10.70 4.26 -9.62
CA GLU A 69 9.96 4.57 -10.85
C GLU A 69 10.54 3.81 -12.04
N TYR A 70 9.66 3.40 -12.94
CA TYR A 70 10.02 2.86 -14.25
C TYR A 70 8.84 2.97 -15.22
N GLN A 71 9.08 2.69 -16.47
CA GLN A 71 8.06 2.72 -17.49
C GLN A 71 8.23 1.57 -18.49
N THR A 72 7.10 1.05 -18.94
CA THR A 72 6.97 0.23 -20.14
C THR A 72 6.64 1.10 -21.36
N ASP A 73 6.43 0.51 -22.50
CA ASP A 73 5.93 1.26 -23.67
C ASP A 73 4.54 1.85 -23.44
N ASN A 74 3.73 1.21 -22.59
CA ASN A 74 2.32 1.54 -22.36
C ASN A 74 2.08 2.47 -21.17
N ARG A 75 2.85 2.31 -20.08
CA ARG A 75 2.57 2.97 -18.78
C ARG A 75 3.83 3.46 -18.08
N HIS A 76 3.64 4.47 -17.24
CA HIS A 76 4.59 4.90 -16.21
C HIS A 76 4.17 4.32 -14.86
N TYR A 77 5.09 3.68 -14.15
CA TYR A 77 4.84 3.02 -12.88
C TYR A 77 5.56 3.71 -11.72
N ALA A 78 4.82 3.97 -10.64
CA ALA A 78 5.38 4.11 -9.32
C ALA A 78 5.27 2.75 -8.62
N HIS A 79 6.38 2.19 -8.19
CA HIS A 79 6.43 0.89 -7.55
C HIS A 79 6.77 1.02 -6.07
N VAL A 80 5.92 0.46 -5.22
CA VAL A 80 6.08 0.44 -3.77
C VAL A 80 6.59 -0.93 -3.34
N ASP A 81 7.83 -1.00 -2.87
CA ASP A 81 8.34 -2.22 -2.25
C ASP A 81 7.89 -2.29 -0.79
N CYS A 82 7.08 -3.31 -0.45
CA CYS A 82 6.48 -3.46 0.87
C CYS A 82 7.27 -4.44 1.76
N PRO A 83 7.36 -4.14 3.07
CA PRO A 83 7.94 -5.08 4.02
C PRO A 83 7.15 -6.39 4.06
N GLY A 84 7.86 -7.51 4.25
CA GLY A 84 7.24 -8.84 4.34
C GLY A 84 7.07 -9.35 5.78
N HIS A 85 7.76 -8.75 6.74
CA HIS A 85 7.79 -9.24 8.13
C HIS A 85 6.55 -8.76 8.92
N ALA A 86 5.99 -9.65 9.74
CA ALA A 86 4.77 -9.39 10.53
C ALA A 86 4.87 -8.15 11.44
N ASP A 87 6.05 -7.81 11.95
CA ASP A 87 6.24 -6.63 12.81
C ASP A 87 6.01 -5.31 12.04
N TYR A 88 6.12 -5.31 10.71
CA TYR A 88 6.02 -4.13 9.85
C TYR A 88 4.75 -4.07 9.01
N VAL A 89 3.73 -4.85 9.38
CA VAL A 89 2.43 -4.89 8.69
C VAL A 89 1.79 -3.50 8.57
N LYS A 90 2.00 -2.62 9.52
CA LYS A 90 1.55 -1.22 9.44
C LYS A 90 2.09 -0.50 8.20
N ASN A 91 3.38 -0.68 7.90
CA ASN A 91 3.99 -0.10 6.71
C ASN A 91 3.51 -0.81 5.43
N MET A 92 3.28 -2.14 5.50
CA MET A 92 2.67 -2.90 4.40
C MET A 92 1.25 -2.39 4.08
N ILE A 93 0.40 -2.17 5.08
CA ILE A 93 -0.96 -1.62 4.89
C ILE A 93 -0.89 -0.25 4.23
N THR A 94 0.00 0.62 4.70
CA THR A 94 0.20 1.96 4.14
C THR A 94 0.65 1.88 2.68
N GLY A 95 1.61 1.01 2.36
CA GLY A 95 2.05 0.79 0.99
C GLY A 95 0.94 0.23 0.10
N ALA A 96 0.23 -0.80 0.56
CA ALA A 96 -0.86 -1.42 -0.19
C ALA A 96 -2.01 -0.45 -0.49
N ALA A 97 -2.32 0.46 0.42
CA ALA A 97 -3.36 1.48 0.22
C ALA A 97 -3.05 2.46 -0.93
N GLN A 98 -1.79 2.52 -1.38
CA GLN A 98 -1.38 3.35 -2.50
C GLN A 98 -1.46 2.64 -3.85
N MET A 99 -1.63 1.32 -3.87
CA MET A 99 -1.53 0.50 -5.08
C MET A 99 -2.82 0.52 -5.89
N ASP A 100 -2.67 0.60 -7.20
CA ASP A 100 -3.71 0.36 -8.20
C ASP A 100 -3.72 -1.11 -8.65
N GLY A 101 -2.68 -1.85 -8.31
CA GLY A 101 -2.51 -3.28 -8.50
C GLY A 101 -1.30 -3.77 -7.72
N ALA A 102 -1.23 -5.06 -7.42
CA ALA A 102 -0.12 -5.65 -6.68
C ALA A 102 0.54 -6.81 -7.44
N VAL A 103 1.83 -6.99 -7.21
CA VAL A 103 2.59 -8.19 -7.58
C VAL A 103 2.78 -9.03 -6.31
N LEU A 104 2.10 -10.15 -6.25
CA LEU A 104 2.27 -11.13 -5.18
C LEU A 104 3.49 -12.00 -5.46
N VAL A 105 4.48 -11.93 -4.60
CA VAL A 105 5.73 -12.71 -4.74
C VAL A 105 5.66 -13.93 -3.82
N VAL A 106 5.72 -15.11 -4.42
CA VAL A 106 5.71 -16.40 -3.70
C VAL A 106 6.93 -17.21 -4.11
N SER A 107 7.68 -17.70 -3.15
CA SER A 107 8.79 -18.65 -3.40
C SER A 107 8.24 -19.99 -3.88
N ALA A 108 8.73 -20.50 -5.01
CA ALA A 108 8.36 -21.81 -5.52
C ALA A 108 8.80 -22.96 -4.59
N ALA A 109 9.89 -22.73 -3.84
CA ALA A 109 10.40 -23.75 -2.91
C ALA A 109 9.60 -23.83 -1.60
N ASP A 110 9.01 -22.72 -1.16
CA ASP A 110 8.32 -22.62 0.14
C ASP A 110 6.79 -22.65 0.01
N GLY A 111 6.25 -22.26 -1.16
CA GLY A 111 4.82 -22.07 -1.38
C GLY A 111 4.22 -20.89 -0.60
N PRO A 112 2.89 -20.79 -0.52
CA PRO A 112 2.21 -19.74 0.24
C PRO A 112 2.44 -19.90 1.75
N MET A 113 3.01 -18.87 2.37
CA MET A 113 3.36 -18.81 3.78
C MET A 113 2.38 -17.91 4.57
N PRO A 114 2.40 -17.86 5.92
CA PRO A 114 1.43 -17.12 6.71
C PRO A 114 1.28 -15.65 6.34
N GLN A 115 2.38 -14.93 6.09
CA GLN A 115 2.30 -13.52 5.66
C GLN A 115 1.78 -13.38 4.22
N THR A 116 1.92 -14.39 3.37
CA THR A 116 1.30 -14.40 2.04
C THR A 116 -0.21 -14.25 2.17
N ARG A 117 -0.83 -15.06 3.04
CA ARG A 117 -2.27 -15.01 3.36
C ARG A 117 -2.68 -13.66 3.93
N GLU A 118 -1.95 -13.15 4.91
CA GLU A 118 -2.21 -11.86 5.53
C GLU A 118 -2.11 -10.70 4.52
N HIS A 119 -1.12 -10.72 3.64
CA HIS A 119 -0.93 -9.67 2.63
C HIS A 119 -2.04 -9.67 1.57
N ILE A 120 -2.52 -10.84 1.13
CA ILE A 120 -3.66 -10.93 0.21
C ILE A 120 -4.91 -10.38 0.88
N LEU A 121 -5.19 -10.78 2.12
CA LEU A 121 -6.32 -10.27 2.90
C LEU A 121 -6.26 -8.74 3.04
N LEU A 122 -5.11 -8.20 3.43
CA LEU A 122 -4.93 -6.76 3.61
C LEU A 122 -5.04 -6.00 2.30
N ALA A 123 -4.47 -6.52 1.21
CA ALA A 123 -4.63 -5.94 -0.13
C ALA A 123 -6.11 -5.85 -0.52
N ARG A 124 -6.88 -6.92 -0.26
CA ARG A 124 -8.34 -6.92 -0.49
C ARG A 124 -9.06 -5.87 0.34
N GLN A 125 -8.70 -5.74 1.61
CA GLN A 125 -9.33 -4.79 2.54
C GLN A 125 -9.05 -3.32 2.19
N VAL A 126 -7.82 -2.99 1.81
CA VAL A 126 -7.47 -1.62 1.38
C VAL A 126 -7.96 -1.31 -0.04
N GLY A 127 -8.52 -2.30 -0.74
CA GLY A 127 -9.17 -2.11 -2.03
C GLY A 127 -8.25 -2.22 -3.24
N VAL A 128 -7.15 -2.96 -3.15
CA VAL A 128 -6.32 -3.30 -4.33
C VAL A 128 -7.19 -4.09 -5.32
N PRO A 129 -7.41 -3.58 -6.54
CA PRO A 129 -8.41 -4.15 -7.44
C PRO A 129 -7.94 -5.42 -8.17
N ALA A 130 -6.62 -5.57 -8.38
CA ALA A 130 -6.06 -6.68 -9.15
C ALA A 130 -4.68 -7.09 -8.62
N ILE A 131 -4.38 -8.38 -8.73
CA ILE A 131 -3.11 -8.98 -8.34
C ILE A 131 -2.55 -9.77 -9.53
N VAL A 132 -1.26 -9.63 -9.80
CA VAL A 132 -0.47 -10.52 -10.67
C VAL A 132 0.49 -11.29 -9.78
N VAL A 133 0.77 -12.55 -10.08
CA VAL A 133 1.67 -13.38 -9.26
C VAL A 133 3.02 -13.55 -9.94
N TYR A 134 4.08 -13.40 -9.18
CA TYR A 134 5.42 -13.82 -9.57
C TYR A 134 5.87 -14.98 -8.69
N MET A 135 5.88 -16.20 -9.23
CA MET A 135 6.41 -17.40 -8.60
C MET A 135 7.93 -17.36 -8.71
N ASN A 136 8.58 -16.90 -7.65
CA ASN A 136 10.02 -16.66 -7.60
C ASN A 136 10.82 -17.89 -7.19
N LYS A 137 12.12 -17.88 -7.42
CA LYS A 137 13.09 -18.93 -7.03
C LYS A 137 12.80 -20.28 -7.71
N VAL A 138 12.26 -20.30 -8.91
CA VAL A 138 12.02 -21.55 -9.65
C VAL A 138 13.31 -22.29 -9.99
N ASP A 139 14.46 -21.58 -9.99
CA ASP A 139 15.80 -22.13 -10.11
C ASP A 139 16.22 -23.08 -8.97
N GLN A 140 15.47 -23.07 -7.86
CA GLN A 140 15.70 -23.95 -6.70
C GLN A 140 14.82 -25.20 -6.69
N VAL A 141 13.95 -25.38 -7.70
CA VAL A 141 12.99 -26.48 -7.78
C VAL A 141 13.15 -27.17 -9.13
N ASP A 142 13.63 -28.42 -9.08
CA ASP A 142 13.85 -29.26 -10.28
C ASP A 142 12.61 -30.08 -10.66
N ASP A 143 11.55 -30.07 -9.82
CA ASP A 143 10.35 -30.87 -9.98
C ASP A 143 9.20 -30.04 -10.52
N GLU A 144 8.78 -30.30 -11.75
CA GLU A 144 7.66 -29.61 -12.42
C GLU A 144 6.32 -29.88 -11.69
N GLU A 145 6.10 -31.08 -11.16
CA GLU A 145 4.86 -31.41 -10.43
C GLU A 145 4.74 -30.55 -9.17
N LEU A 146 5.86 -30.25 -8.50
CA LEU A 146 5.88 -29.37 -7.35
C LEU A 146 5.54 -27.91 -7.73
N LEU A 147 6.05 -27.42 -8.87
CA LEU A 147 5.71 -26.10 -9.39
C LEU A 147 4.21 -25.98 -9.70
N GLU A 148 3.62 -27.02 -10.31
CA GLU A 148 2.19 -27.06 -10.60
C GLU A 148 1.35 -27.08 -9.30
N LEU A 149 1.80 -27.83 -8.30
CA LEU A 149 1.12 -27.90 -7.00
C LEU A 149 1.13 -26.53 -6.29
N VAL A 150 2.28 -25.84 -6.27
CA VAL A 150 2.40 -24.50 -5.68
C VAL A 150 1.52 -23.50 -6.44
N GLU A 151 1.47 -23.59 -7.77
CA GLU A 151 0.58 -22.76 -8.57
C GLU A 151 -0.89 -22.97 -8.21
N LEU A 152 -1.32 -24.22 -8.09
CA LEU A 152 -2.69 -24.56 -7.69
C LEU A 152 -3.03 -24.00 -6.30
N GLU A 153 -2.12 -24.17 -5.34
CA GLU A 153 -2.29 -23.63 -3.98
C GLU A 153 -2.42 -22.10 -3.95
N ILE A 154 -1.65 -21.40 -4.78
CA ILE A 154 -1.75 -19.94 -4.93
C ILE A 154 -3.12 -19.55 -5.49
N ARG A 155 -3.60 -20.24 -6.53
CA ARG A 155 -4.91 -19.98 -7.16
C ARG A 155 -6.06 -20.20 -6.18
N GLU A 156 -6.04 -21.31 -5.45
CA GLU A 156 -7.04 -21.60 -4.41
C GLU A 156 -7.02 -20.53 -3.31
N LEU A 157 -5.82 -20.14 -2.88
CA LEU A 157 -5.66 -19.11 -1.86
C LEU A 157 -6.24 -17.76 -2.31
N LEU A 158 -5.93 -17.31 -3.53
CA LEU A 158 -6.45 -16.06 -4.08
C LEU A 158 -7.98 -16.10 -4.22
N SER A 159 -8.52 -17.24 -4.67
CA SER A 159 -9.97 -17.45 -4.77
C SER A 159 -10.66 -17.39 -3.41
N SER A 160 -10.02 -17.86 -2.35
CA SER A 160 -10.56 -17.81 -0.97
C SER A 160 -10.69 -16.38 -0.42
N TYR A 161 -9.99 -15.40 -1.01
CA TYR A 161 -10.07 -13.99 -0.69
C TYR A 161 -10.77 -13.14 -1.76
N ASP A 162 -11.65 -13.75 -2.55
CA ASP A 162 -12.46 -13.11 -3.60
C ASP A 162 -11.65 -12.45 -4.74
N PHE A 163 -10.45 -12.92 -5.01
CA PHE A 163 -9.75 -12.64 -6.25
C PHE A 163 -10.03 -13.76 -7.27
N PRO A 164 -10.08 -13.46 -8.58
CA PRO A 164 -10.36 -14.47 -9.61
C PRO A 164 -9.14 -15.39 -9.84
N GLY A 165 -8.83 -16.27 -8.88
CA GLY A 165 -7.61 -17.06 -8.84
C GLY A 165 -7.32 -17.86 -10.11
N ASP A 166 -8.36 -18.37 -10.80
CA ASP A 166 -8.19 -19.12 -12.05
C ASP A 166 -7.71 -18.26 -13.22
N ASP A 167 -8.09 -16.97 -13.24
CA ASP A 167 -7.79 -16.04 -14.32
C ASP A 167 -6.53 -15.19 -14.09
N ILE A 168 -5.98 -15.23 -12.86
CA ILE A 168 -4.82 -14.42 -12.49
C ILE A 168 -3.55 -14.91 -13.20
N PRO A 169 -2.79 -14.01 -13.87
CA PRO A 169 -1.50 -14.36 -14.44
C PRO A 169 -0.50 -14.78 -13.35
N ILE A 170 0.13 -15.94 -13.54
CA ILE A 170 1.22 -16.44 -12.68
C ILE A 170 2.45 -16.62 -13.54
N ILE A 171 3.45 -15.79 -13.32
CA ILE A 171 4.73 -15.81 -14.03
C ILE A 171 5.75 -16.55 -13.17
N LYS A 172 6.44 -17.52 -13.76
CA LYS A 172 7.47 -18.34 -13.13
C LYS A 172 8.86 -17.79 -13.48
N GLY A 173 9.71 -17.53 -12.45
CA GLY A 173 11.02 -17.00 -12.72
C GLY A 173 11.95 -16.99 -11.50
N SER A 174 13.15 -16.45 -11.71
CA SER A 174 14.14 -16.18 -10.67
C SER A 174 14.57 -14.73 -10.75
N ALA A 175 14.10 -13.92 -9.80
CA ALA A 175 14.46 -12.52 -9.69
C ALA A 175 15.98 -12.35 -9.51
N LEU A 176 16.64 -13.26 -8.78
CA LEU A 176 18.09 -13.23 -8.61
C LEU A 176 18.82 -13.49 -9.94
N ALA A 177 18.40 -14.50 -10.69
CA ALA A 177 18.98 -14.81 -12.00
C ALA A 177 18.84 -13.63 -12.98
N ALA A 178 17.68 -12.97 -12.98
CA ALA A 178 17.45 -11.76 -13.77
C ALA A 178 18.36 -10.60 -13.30
N LEU A 179 18.50 -10.41 -11.99
CA LEU A 179 19.37 -9.37 -11.40
C LEU A 179 20.85 -9.63 -11.71
N GLU A 180 21.29 -10.88 -11.77
CA GLU A 180 22.64 -11.28 -12.20
C GLU A 180 22.87 -11.16 -13.71
N GLY A 181 21.80 -10.89 -14.46
CA GLY A 181 21.87 -10.65 -15.92
C GLY A 181 21.69 -11.90 -16.76
N ARG A 182 21.18 -12.99 -16.20
CA ARG A 182 20.89 -14.22 -16.92
C ARG A 182 19.79 -13.98 -17.94
N ASP A 183 20.12 -14.22 -19.21
CA ASP A 183 19.25 -13.95 -20.35
C ASP A 183 18.61 -15.27 -20.85
N ASP A 184 17.63 -15.75 -20.06
CA ASP A 184 16.86 -16.94 -20.37
C ASP A 184 15.42 -16.81 -19.86
N GLU A 185 14.62 -17.87 -20.02
CA GLU A 185 13.19 -17.90 -19.69
C GLU A 185 12.89 -17.58 -18.23
N ILE A 186 13.71 -18.06 -17.29
CA ILE A 186 13.50 -17.83 -15.86
C ILE A 186 14.22 -16.57 -15.34
N GLY A 187 15.15 -16.00 -16.12
CA GLY A 187 15.89 -14.78 -15.83
C GLY A 187 15.17 -13.53 -16.37
N LYS A 188 15.85 -12.75 -17.23
CA LYS A 188 15.32 -11.47 -17.77
C LYS A 188 14.01 -11.61 -18.51
N ASN A 189 13.79 -12.72 -19.24
CA ASN A 189 12.56 -12.92 -20.00
C ASN A 189 11.36 -13.01 -19.07
N SER A 190 11.48 -13.66 -17.89
CA SER A 190 10.39 -13.72 -16.89
C SER A 190 10.01 -12.34 -16.36
N ILE A 191 10.96 -11.42 -16.23
CA ILE A 191 10.67 -10.03 -15.80
C ILE A 191 9.93 -9.28 -16.90
N SER A 192 10.32 -9.46 -18.16
CA SER A 192 9.63 -8.86 -19.31
C SER A 192 8.19 -9.40 -19.42
N GLU A 193 8.01 -10.70 -19.23
CA GLU A 193 6.68 -11.35 -19.20
C GLU A 193 5.83 -10.83 -18.02
N LEU A 194 6.41 -10.68 -16.83
CA LEU A 194 5.74 -10.09 -15.69
C LEU A 194 5.25 -8.67 -16.02
N MET A 195 6.09 -7.83 -16.61
CA MET A 195 5.71 -6.46 -16.93
C MET A 195 4.64 -6.40 -18.03
N ALA A 196 4.66 -7.32 -19.00
CA ALA A 196 3.59 -7.45 -19.99
C ALA A 196 2.27 -7.87 -19.32
N ALA A 197 2.31 -8.85 -18.42
CA ALA A 197 1.12 -9.26 -17.65
C ALA A 197 0.58 -8.14 -16.76
N VAL A 198 1.43 -7.33 -16.14
CA VAL A 198 1.05 -6.15 -15.36
C VAL A 198 0.39 -5.10 -16.25
N ASP A 199 0.93 -4.82 -17.43
CA ASP A 199 0.35 -3.89 -18.41
C ASP A 199 -1.06 -4.31 -18.86
N ASP A 200 -1.25 -5.62 -19.10
CA ASP A 200 -2.49 -6.16 -19.66
C ASP A 200 -3.57 -6.42 -18.59
N TYR A 201 -3.18 -6.98 -17.46
CA TYR A 201 -4.13 -7.47 -16.45
C TYR A 201 -4.54 -6.43 -15.41
N ILE A 202 -3.61 -5.55 -14.97
CA ILE A 202 -3.96 -4.51 -14.02
C ILE A 202 -4.74 -3.40 -14.73
N PRO A 203 -5.99 -3.11 -14.30
CA PRO A 203 -6.81 -2.12 -14.97
C PRO A 203 -6.20 -0.72 -14.88
N GLN A 204 -6.45 0.12 -15.90
CA GLN A 204 -6.09 1.53 -15.79
C GLN A 204 -6.94 2.16 -14.69
N PRO A 205 -6.33 2.73 -13.62
CA PRO A 205 -7.07 3.23 -12.50
C PRO A 205 -7.90 4.48 -12.87
N ASP A 206 -9.10 4.55 -12.32
CA ASP A 206 -9.90 5.77 -12.36
C ASP A 206 -9.28 6.83 -11.43
N ARG A 207 -9.18 8.08 -11.92
CA ARG A 207 -8.57 9.19 -11.20
C ARG A 207 -9.61 10.27 -10.90
N PRO A 208 -10.15 10.34 -9.68
CA PRO A 208 -11.20 11.30 -9.32
C PRO A 208 -10.62 12.72 -9.16
N LYS A 209 -10.20 13.34 -10.28
CA LYS A 209 -9.58 14.67 -10.33
C LYS A 209 -10.58 15.80 -10.05
N ASP A 210 -11.86 15.58 -10.34
CA ASP A 210 -12.92 16.58 -10.17
C ASP A 210 -13.40 16.71 -8.71
N GLN A 211 -12.95 15.83 -7.83
CA GLN A 211 -13.25 15.88 -6.40
C GLN A 211 -12.33 16.85 -5.66
N PRO A 212 -12.71 17.32 -4.46
CA PRO A 212 -11.84 18.12 -3.61
C PRO A 212 -10.54 17.37 -3.27
N PHE A 213 -9.40 18.07 -3.32
CA PHE A 213 -8.08 17.51 -3.03
C PHE A 213 -8.03 16.84 -1.65
N LEU A 214 -7.47 15.65 -1.61
CA LEU A 214 -7.14 14.88 -0.40
C LEU A 214 -5.89 14.04 -0.62
N MET A 215 -4.94 14.14 0.32
CA MET A 215 -3.73 13.33 0.34
C MET A 215 -3.42 12.88 1.77
N PRO A 216 -3.49 11.57 2.08
CA PRO A 216 -2.99 11.03 3.35
C PRO A 216 -1.49 11.22 3.48
N ILE A 217 -1.03 11.62 4.66
CA ILE A 217 0.39 11.83 4.96
C ILE A 217 1.01 10.50 5.38
N GLU A 218 2.07 10.09 4.67
CA GLU A 218 2.86 8.89 4.98
C GLU A 218 4.08 9.21 5.81
N ASP A 219 4.90 10.13 5.30
CA ASP A 219 6.14 10.53 5.94
C ASP A 219 6.31 12.04 5.98
N VAL A 220 7.11 12.51 6.96
CA VAL A 220 7.38 13.91 7.18
C VAL A 220 8.90 14.13 7.23
N PHE A 221 9.39 14.98 6.36
CA PHE A 221 10.79 15.31 6.22
C PHE A 221 11.06 16.80 6.45
N SER A 222 12.19 17.12 7.05
CA SER A 222 12.72 18.49 7.07
C SER A 222 13.84 18.63 6.06
N ILE A 223 13.70 19.58 5.13
CA ILE A 223 14.76 19.88 4.16
C ILE A 223 15.37 21.23 4.51
N SER A 224 16.67 21.21 4.84
CA SER A 224 17.42 22.42 5.19
C SER A 224 17.25 23.50 4.11
N GLY A 225 16.81 24.70 4.53
CA GLY A 225 16.57 25.84 3.63
C GLY A 225 15.31 25.80 2.78
N ARG A 226 14.51 24.72 2.85
CA ARG A 226 13.25 24.57 2.08
C ARG A 226 12.01 24.43 2.97
N GLY A 227 12.14 23.84 4.16
CA GLY A 227 11.04 23.66 5.11
C GLY A 227 10.60 22.19 5.26
N THR A 228 9.37 22.02 5.69
CA THR A 228 8.77 20.68 5.90
C THR A 228 8.16 20.17 4.59
N VAL A 229 8.48 18.94 4.26
CA VAL A 229 7.92 18.18 3.14
C VAL A 229 7.16 16.99 3.69
N VAL A 230 5.95 16.79 3.24
CA VAL A 230 5.15 15.59 3.54
C VAL A 230 4.99 14.78 2.27
N THR A 231 5.06 13.47 2.39
CA THR A 231 4.85 12.54 1.26
C THR A 231 3.55 11.79 1.40
N GLY A 232 2.99 11.37 0.29
CA GLY A 232 1.79 10.55 0.21
C GLY A 232 1.28 10.40 -1.21
N ARG A 233 0.31 9.50 -1.39
CA ARG A 233 -0.45 9.40 -2.63
C ARG A 233 -1.65 10.34 -2.56
N ILE A 234 -1.86 11.12 -3.61
CA ILE A 234 -3.09 11.90 -3.75
C ILE A 234 -4.26 10.95 -3.99
N GLU A 235 -5.17 10.89 -3.03
CA GLU A 235 -6.36 10.00 -3.07
C GLU A 235 -7.38 10.51 -4.08
N ARG A 236 -7.62 11.83 -4.08
CA ARG A 236 -8.58 12.52 -4.96
C ARG A 236 -8.21 13.97 -5.19
N GLY A 237 -8.73 14.54 -6.25
CA GLY A 237 -8.57 15.95 -6.60
C GLY A 237 -7.21 16.33 -7.18
N VAL A 238 -6.95 17.61 -7.17
CA VAL A 238 -5.73 18.24 -7.67
C VAL A 238 -5.25 19.29 -6.68
N VAL A 239 -3.94 19.38 -6.46
CA VAL A 239 -3.31 20.45 -5.68
C VAL A 239 -2.31 21.21 -6.55
N LYS A 240 -2.36 22.54 -6.52
CA LYS A 240 -1.45 23.41 -7.27
C LYS A 240 -0.47 24.12 -6.34
N VAL A 241 0.69 24.40 -6.89
CA VAL A 241 1.66 25.25 -6.19
C VAL A 241 1.06 26.64 -5.96
N GLY A 242 1.09 27.10 -4.69
CA GLY A 242 0.50 28.36 -4.25
C GLY A 242 -0.90 28.24 -3.62
N GLU A 243 -1.55 27.08 -3.68
CA GLU A 243 -2.86 26.87 -3.06
C GLU A 243 -2.80 26.78 -1.53
N GLU A 244 -3.84 27.30 -0.88
CA GLU A 244 -4.10 27.09 0.54
C GLU A 244 -4.69 25.69 0.73
N ILE A 245 -4.15 24.94 1.69
CA ILE A 245 -4.56 23.61 2.08
C ILE A 245 -4.67 23.52 3.59
N GLU A 246 -5.37 22.51 4.08
CA GLU A 246 -5.51 22.19 5.51
C GLU A 246 -4.81 20.87 5.85
N ILE A 247 -4.22 20.82 7.04
CA ILE A 247 -3.71 19.61 7.69
C ILE A 247 -4.78 19.18 8.69
N VAL A 248 -5.39 18.01 8.48
CA VAL A 248 -6.58 17.56 9.22
C VAL A 248 -6.34 16.21 9.89
N GLY A 249 -6.84 16.05 11.11
CA GLY A 249 -6.79 14.81 11.89
C GLY A 249 -5.72 14.82 12.98
N ILE A 250 -5.86 13.97 13.98
CA ILE A 250 -4.98 13.74 15.14
C ILE A 250 -4.80 14.99 16.02
N LYS A 251 -4.41 16.11 15.41
CA LYS A 251 -4.23 17.43 16.06
C LYS A 251 -5.28 18.41 15.55
N ASP A 252 -5.29 19.60 16.13
CA ASP A 252 -6.14 20.70 15.65
C ASP A 252 -5.85 21.01 14.18
N THR A 253 -6.91 21.23 13.42
CA THR A 253 -6.81 21.54 11.99
C THR A 253 -6.02 22.83 11.77
N GLN A 254 -5.03 22.78 10.92
CA GLN A 254 -4.14 23.92 10.60
C GLN A 254 -4.20 24.24 9.11
N LYS A 255 -4.11 25.52 8.79
CA LYS A 255 -3.98 26.01 7.42
C LYS A 255 -2.53 26.23 7.05
N THR A 256 -2.17 25.84 5.85
CA THR A 256 -0.86 26.07 5.27
C THR A 256 -0.97 26.34 3.77
N THR A 257 0.14 26.57 3.11
CA THR A 257 0.19 26.76 1.66
C THR A 257 1.11 25.71 1.04
N CYS A 258 0.66 25.06 -0.02
CA CYS A 258 1.50 24.24 -0.87
C CYS A 258 2.50 25.12 -1.63
N THR A 259 3.79 25.05 -1.32
CA THR A 259 4.82 25.87 -2.00
C THR A 259 5.61 25.11 -3.05
N GLY A 260 5.38 23.81 -3.17
CA GLY A 260 6.01 22.98 -4.19
C GLY A 260 5.44 21.57 -4.17
N VAL A 261 5.41 20.94 -5.32
CA VAL A 261 5.04 19.54 -5.51
C VAL A 261 6.17 18.87 -6.25
N GLU A 262 6.61 17.70 -5.76
CA GLU A 262 7.69 16.92 -6.36
C GLU A 262 7.27 15.47 -6.48
N MET A 263 7.60 14.82 -7.59
CA MET A 263 7.46 13.39 -7.80
C MET A 263 8.79 12.84 -8.32
N PHE A 264 9.35 11.82 -7.68
CA PHE A 264 10.64 11.23 -8.04
C PHE A 264 11.75 12.28 -8.24
N ARG A 265 11.85 13.26 -7.32
CA ARG A 265 12.80 14.39 -7.34
C ARG A 265 12.62 15.37 -8.50
N LYS A 266 11.61 15.22 -9.35
CA LYS A 266 11.24 16.13 -10.43
C LYS A 266 10.13 17.08 -9.96
N LEU A 267 10.15 18.33 -10.43
CA LEU A 267 9.16 19.34 -10.05
C LEU A 267 7.86 19.15 -10.84
N LEU A 268 6.74 19.38 -10.16
CA LEU A 268 5.42 19.44 -10.73
C LEU A 268 4.81 20.83 -10.50
N ASP A 269 4.05 21.35 -11.45
CA ASP A 269 3.25 22.56 -11.28
C ASP A 269 1.98 22.26 -10.47
N GLU A 270 1.46 21.03 -10.61
CA GLU A 270 0.32 20.49 -9.87
C GLU A 270 0.47 18.97 -9.65
N GLY A 271 -0.02 18.49 -8.51
CA GLY A 271 -0.20 17.06 -8.23
C GLY A 271 -1.66 16.67 -8.42
N GLU A 272 -1.92 15.50 -8.99
CA GLU A 272 -3.27 15.03 -9.27
C GLU A 272 -3.54 13.65 -8.67
N ALA A 273 -4.83 13.30 -8.56
CA ALA A 273 -5.26 12.00 -8.03
C ALA A 273 -4.45 10.85 -8.62
N GLY A 274 -3.89 10.01 -7.75
CA GLY A 274 -3.03 8.88 -8.08
C GLY A 274 -1.53 9.16 -8.05
N ASP A 275 -1.08 10.42 -8.01
CA ASP A 275 0.34 10.73 -7.92
C ASP A 275 0.89 10.45 -6.51
N ASN A 276 2.06 9.84 -6.43
CA ASN A 276 2.86 9.75 -5.21
C ASN A 276 3.81 10.95 -5.15
N VAL A 277 3.50 11.92 -4.30
CA VAL A 277 4.19 13.20 -4.28
C VAL A 277 4.74 13.59 -2.92
N GLY A 278 5.76 14.43 -2.95
CA GLY A 278 6.18 15.25 -1.82
C GLY A 278 5.61 16.65 -1.96
N VAL A 279 4.86 17.10 -0.96
CA VAL A 279 4.27 18.45 -0.90
C VAL A 279 5.05 19.28 0.10
N LEU A 280 5.57 20.42 -0.36
CA LEU A 280 6.31 21.38 0.45
C LEU A 280 5.34 22.35 1.13
N LEU A 281 5.39 22.43 2.45
CA LEU A 281 4.47 23.22 3.28
C LEU A 281 5.12 24.53 3.74
N ARG A 282 4.36 25.64 3.66
CA ARG A 282 4.82 26.95 4.11
C ARG A 282 4.63 27.12 5.62
N GLY A 283 5.72 27.46 6.32
CA GLY A 283 5.64 27.88 7.73
C GLY A 283 5.19 26.79 8.70
N THR A 284 5.14 25.53 8.27
CA THR A 284 4.78 24.38 9.11
C THR A 284 6.05 23.73 9.63
N GLY A 285 6.18 23.62 10.95
CA GLY A 285 7.25 22.89 11.61
C GLY A 285 7.07 21.38 11.45
N ARG A 286 8.18 20.63 11.53
CA ARG A 286 8.12 19.16 11.44
C ARG A 286 7.26 18.54 12.56
N ASP A 287 7.26 19.14 13.75
CA ASP A 287 6.51 18.65 14.92
C ASP A 287 5.01 19.03 14.89
N GLU A 288 4.61 19.90 13.96
CA GLU A 288 3.23 20.34 13.78
C GLU A 288 2.43 19.40 12.88
N VAL A 289 3.12 18.59 12.08
CA VAL A 289 2.52 17.63 11.16
C VAL A 289 3.07 16.23 11.41
N GLU A 290 2.21 15.22 11.27
CA GLU A 290 2.60 13.82 11.49
C GLU A 290 1.87 12.86 10.55
N ARG A 291 2.44 11.66 10.41
CA ARG A 291 1.82 10.54 9.69
C ARG A 291 0.41 10.26 10.23
N GLY A 292 -0.53 10.04 9.32
CA GLY A 292 -1.92 9.75 9.66
C GLY A 292 -2.86 10.94 9.58
N GLN A 293 -2.33 12.16 9.57
CA GLN A 293 -3.09 13.33 9.14
C GLN A 293 -3.28 13.31 7.62
N VAL A 294 -4.16 14.15 7.12
CA VAL A 294 -4.35 14.34 5.68
C VAL A 294 -4.11 15.80 5.30
N LEU A 295 -3.58 16.02 4.10
CA LEU A 295 -3.69 17.32 3.41
C LEU A 295 -5.01 17.33 2.65
N ALA A 296 -5.76 18.40 2.78
CA ALA A 296 -7.05 18.53 2.12
C ALA A 296 -7.30 19.96 1.62
N LYS A 297 -8.23 20.07 0.67
CA LYS A 297 -8.79 21.39 0.30
C LYS A 297 -9.55 21.95 1.52
N PRO A 298 -9.40 23.22 1.86
CA PRO A 298 -10.02 23.81 3.05
C PRO A 298 -11.51 23.52 3.19
N GLY A 299 -11.92 23.02 4.35
CA GLY A 299 -13.31 22.76 4.71
C GLY A 299 -13.97 21.57 4.01
N THR A 300 -13.22 20.68 3.36
CA THR A 300 -13.79 19.56 2.61
C THR A 300 -13.78 18.22 3.36
N ILE A 301 -13.05 18.12 4.46
CA ILE A 301 -13.04 16.98 5.37
C ILE A 301 -12.85 17.48 6.80
N THR A 302 -13.42 16.77 7.75
CA THR A 302 -13.33 17.08 9.19
C THR A 302 -12.79 15.89 9.98
N PRO A 303 -12.13 16.13 11.12
CA PRO A 303 -11.69 15.05 11.99
C PRO A 303 -12.83 14.61 12.91
N HIS A 304 -12.94 13.31 13.14
CA HIS A 304 -14.01 12.70 13.95
C HIS A 304 -13.47 11.65 14.91
N THR A 305 -14.11 11.53 16.06
CA THR A 305 -13.78 10.52 17.09
C THR A 305 -14.85 9.44 17.20
N LYS A 306 -16.08 9.70 16.69
CA LYS A 306 -17.20 8.79 16.87
C LYS A 306 -17.92 8.54 15.54
N PHE A 307 -18.05 7.27 15.18
CA PHE A 307 -18.70 6.86 13.95
C PHE A 307 -19.41 5.52 14.09
N LYS A 308 -20.35 5.24 13.18
CA LYS A 308 -20.95 3.93 12.96
C LYS A 308 -20.29 3.24 11.80
N CYS A 309 -20.22 1.93 11.83
CA CYS A 309 -19.60 1.13 10.80
C CYS A 309 -20.33 -0.20 10.62
N GLU A 310 -20.12 -0.79 9.46
CA GLU A 310 -20.40 -2.18 9.17
C GLU A 310 -19.09 -2.93 9.11
N CYS A 311 -18.97 -4.04 9.84
CA CYS A 311 -17.75 -4.79 10.00
C CYS A 311 -17.97 -6.29 9.79
N TYR A 312 -17.00 -6.94 9.17
CA TYR A 312 -16.83 -8.37 9.17
C TYR A 312 -15.71 -8.76 10.13
N ILE A 313 -15.96 -9.73 10.99
CA ILE A 313 -15.00 -10.24 11.97
C ILE A 313 -14.42 -11.55 11.45
N LEU A 314 -13.11 -11.56 11.21
CA LEU A 314 -12.41 -12.69 10.63
C LEU A 314 -12.48 -13.93 11.52
N THR A 315 -12.71 -15.08 10.90
CA THR A 315 -12.66 -16.39 11.53
C THR A 315 -11.21 -16.79 11.86
N LYS A 316 -11.06 -17.83 12.68
CA LYS A 316 -9.74 -18.41 12.99
C LYS A 316 -9.02 -18.90 11.72
N ASP A 317 -9.76 -19.51 10.79
CA ASP A 317 -9.19 -20.07 9.55
C ASP A 317 -8.71 -18.98 8.60
N GLU A 318 -9.30 -17.78 8.68
CA GLU A 318 -8.86 -16.57 8.00
C GLU A 318 -7.72 -15.82 8.73
N GLY A 319 -7.16 -16.39 9.79
CA GLY A 319 -6.11 -15.79 10.61
C GLY A 319 -6.61 -14.83 11.70
N GLY A 320 -7.92 -14.70 11.85
CA GLY A 320 -8.57 -13.83 12.82
C GLY A 320 -8.65 -14.40 14.24
N ARG A 321 -9.71 -14.02 14.94
CA ARG A 321 -9.97 -14.46 16.32
C ARG A 321 -10.56 -15.88 16.38
N HIS A 322 -10.38 -16.52 17.51
CA HIS A 322 -11.05 -17.79 17.85
C HIS A 322 -12.01 -17.67 19.03
N THR A 323 -12.11 -16.47 19.63
CA THR A 323 -12.99 -16.17 20.75
C THR A 323 -13.87 -14.98 20.44
N PRO A 324 -15.11 -14.91 20.98
CA PRO A 324 -15.95 -13.75 20.85
C PRO A 324 -15.36 -12.54 21.56
N PHE A 325 -15.87 -11.35 21.22
CA PHE A 325 -15.63 -10.14 21.99
C PHE A 325 -16.97 -9.50 22.41
N PHE A 326 -16.89 -8.64 23.41
CA PHE A 326 -18.03 -7.97 24.05
C PHE A 326 -17.94 -6.46 23.86
N SER A 327 -19.01 -5.75 24.22
CA SER A 327 -18.97 -4.29 24.28
C SER A 327 -17.81 -3.80 25.15
N ASN A 328 -17.22 -2.65 24.83
CA ASN A 328 -16.00 -2.10 25.41
C ASN A 328 -14.70 -2.82 25.02
N TYR A 329 -14.72 -3.71 24.02
CA TYR A 329 -13.49 -4.22 23.41
C TYR A 329 -12.70 -3.05 22.76
N ARG A 330 -11.38 -3.06 22.94
CA ARG A 330 -10.50 -1.94 22.56
C ARG A 330 -9.35 -2.37 21.64
N PRO A 331 -9.62 -2.68 20.38
CA PRO A 331 -8.58 -2.96 19.38
C PRO A 331 -8.00 -1.68 18.79
N GLN A 332 -7.07 -1.87 17.83
CA GLN A 332 -6.54 -0.82 16.97
C GLN A 332 -7.32 -0.77 15.66
N PHE A 333 -7.69 0.42 15.23
CA PHE A 333 -8.36 0.72 13.97
C PHE A 333 -7.34 1.37 13.03
N TYR A 334 -7.12 0.76 11.88
CA TYR A 334 -6.18 1.21 10.87
C TYR A 334 -6.92 1.96 9.78
N PHE A 335 -6.67 3.26 9.69
CA PHE A 335 -7.20 4.15 8.66
C PHE A 335 -6.07 4.67 7.79
N ARG A 336 -6.16 4.55 6.47
CA ARG A 336 -5.15 5.09 5.54
C ARG A 336 -3.71 4.77 6.01
N THR A 337 -3.02 5.78 6.57
CA THR A 337 -1.60 5.68 6.94
C THR A 337 -1.35 5.56 8.45
N THR A 338 -2.40 5.46 9.28
CA THR A 338 -2.27 5.41 10.75
C THR A 338 -3.19 4.40 11.41
N ASP A 339 -2.90 4.12 12.66
CA ASP A 339 -3.74 3.33 13.56
C ASP A 339 -4.11 4.12 14.81
N VAL A 340 -5.33 3.95 15.27
CA VAL A 340 -5.86 4.57 16.48
C VAL A 340 -6.60 3.52 17.30
N THR A 341 -6.39 3.52 18.61
CA THR A 341 -7.18 2.69 19.52
C THR A 341 -8.60 3.23 19.61
N GLY A 342 -9.58 2.34 19.50
CA GLY A 342 -10.99 2.68 19.63
C GLY A 342 -11.72 1.71 20.54
N THR A 343 -12.81 2.17 21.13
CA THR A 343 -13.71 1.36 21.95
C THR A 343 -14.93 0.99 21.12
N ILE A 344 -15.25 -0.28 21.06
CA ILE A 344 -16.41 -0.81 20.36
C ILE A 344 -17.62 -0.75 21.27
N VAL A 345 -18.74 -0.21 20.77
CA VAL A 345 -20.04 -0.24 21.40
C VAL A 345 -20.98 -1.07 20.53
N LEU A 346 -21.45 -2.19 21.07
CA LEU A 346 -22.37 -3.07 20.37
C LEU A 346 -23.80 -2.53 20.42
N PRO A 347 -24.64 -2.80 19.42
CA PRO A 347 -26.04 -2.38 19.41
C PRO A 347 -26.83 -3.05 20.53
N GLU A 348 -27.93 -2.41 20.95
CA GLU A 348 -28.83 -2.95 21.99
C GLU A 348 -29.32 -4.36 21.62
N GLY A 349 -29.25 -5.27 22.57
CA GLY A 349 -29.66 -6.67 22.38
C GLY A 349 -28.53 -7.58 21.87
N THR A 350 -27.36 -7.04 21.52
CA THR A 350 -26.19 -7.84 21.14
C THR A 350 -25.23 -7.95 22.32
N GLU A 351 -25.13 -9.13 22.90
CA GLU A 351 -24.23 -9.37 24.05
C GLU A 351 -22.78 -9.55 23.62
N MET A 352 -22.55 -10.25 22.50
CA MET A 352 -21.22 -10.59 21.98
C MET A 352 -21.22 -10.68 20.47
N VAL A 353 -20.03 -10.65 19.90
CA VAL A 353 -19.77 -10.82 18.46
C VAL A 353 -18.83 -12.01 18.28
N MET A 354 -19.22 -12.93 17.41
CA MET A 354 -18.45 -14.14 17.09
C MET A 354 -17.52 -13.91 15.87
N PRO A 355 -16.39 -14.62 15.79
CA PRO A 355 -15.66 -14.71 14.54
C PRO A 355 -16.57 -15.25 13.41
N GLY A 356 -16.55 -14.59 12.25
CA GLY A 356 -17.43 -14.86 11.12
C GLY A 356 -18.68 -13.95 11.04
N ASP A 357 -18.95 -13.15 12.06
CA ASP A 357 -20.11 -12.28 12.07
C ASP A 357 -19.92 -11.03 11.20
N ASN A 358 -21.00 -10.63 10.51
CA ASN A 358 -21.19 -9.30 9.96
C ASN A 358 -22.03 -8.47 10.94
N ILE A 359 -21.53 -7.33 11.36
CA ILE A 359 -22.19 -6.55 12.39
C ILE A 359 -22.02 -5.04 12.18
N ALA A 360 -23.14 -4.30 12.45
CA ALA A 360 -23.09 -2.85 12.60
C ALA A 360 -22.70 -2.48 14.03
N MET A 361 -21.72 -1.62 14.19
CA MET A 361 -21.20 -1.19 15.51
C MET A 361 -20.99 0.33 15.55
N GLU A 362 -20.92 0.86 16.76
CA GLU A 362 -20.44 2.23 16.99
C GLU A 362 -19.02 2.18 17.58
N ILE A 363 -18.16 3.05 17.10
CA ILE A 363 -16.76 3.13 17.51
C ILE A 363 -16.46 4.50 18.09
N ASN A 364 -15.77 4.51 19.23
CA ASN A 364 -15.25 5.71 19.87
C ASN A 364 -13.72 5.66 19.86
N LEU A 365 -13.09 6.48 19.04
CA LEU A 365 -11.63 6.58 18.92
C LEU A 365 -11.05 7.46 20.04
N ILE A 366 -9.81 7.18 20.44
CA ILE A 366 -9.07 7.99 21.42
C ILE A 366 -8.47 9.28 20.84
N ALA A 367 -8.39 9.38 19.49
CA ALA A 367 -7.88 10.54 18.77
C ALA A 367 -8.74 10.79 17.53
N PRO A 368 -8.92 12.06 17.12
CA PRO A 368 -9.72 12.39 15.94
C PRO A 368 -9.00 12.00 14.65
N ILE A 369 -9.72 11.38 13.74
CA ILE A 369 -9.23 10.98 12.41
C ILE A 369 -10.03 11.71 11.33
N ALA A 370 -9.34 12.23 10.32
CA ALA A 370 -9.99 12.76 9.13
C ALA A 370 -10.73 11.64 8.39
N MET A 371 -12.06 11.68 8.38
CA MET A 371 -12.87 10.62 7.78
C MET A 371 -14.12 11.16 7.07
N ASP A 372 -14.52 10.40 6.06
CA ASP A 372 -15.80 10.52 5.36
C ASP A 372 -16.55 9.19 5.46
N GLU A 373 -17.86 9.21 5.22
CA GLU A 373 -18.64 7.98 5.00
C GLU A 373 -18.06 7.20 3.83
N GLY A 374 -18.03 5.87 3.93
CA GLY A 374 -17.42 4.98 2.96
C GLY A 374 -15.93 4.70 3.19
N LEU A 375 -15.27 5.38 4.15
CA LEU A 375 -13.88 5.10 4.48
C LEU A 375 -13.73 3.67 5.03
N ARG A 376 -12.86 2.88 4.40
CA ARG A 376 -12.53 1.52 4.84
C ARG A 376 -11.46 1.54 5.92
N PHE A 377 -11.51 0.54 6.81
CA PHE A 377 -10.53 0.36 7.86
C PHE A 377 -10.35 -1.13 8.20
N ALA A 378 -9.18 -1.45 8.77
CA ALA A 378 -8.92 -2.75 9.34
C ALA A 378 -8.94 -2.67 10.88
N ILE A 379 -9.35 -3.77 11.53
CA ILE A 379 -9.33 -3.95 12.98
C ILE A 379 -8.20 -4.92 13.32
N ARG A 380 -7.30 -4.54 14.21
CA ARG A 380 -6.14 -5.36 14.60
C ARG A 380 -6.01 -5.50 16.11
N GLU A 381 -5.57 -6.67 16.54
CA GLU A 381 -5.25 -7.00 17.93
C GLU A 381 -4.01 -7.87 18.00
N GLY A 382 -3.05 -7.52 18.85
CA GLY A 382 -1.86 -8.35 19.10
C GLY A 382 -1.07 -8.71 17.85
N GLY A 383 -0.98 -7.80 16.87
CA GLY A 383 -0.27 -8.02 15.62
C GLY A 383 -1.05 -8.79 14.54
N ARG A 384 -2.34 -9.11 14.79
CA ARG A 384 -3.21 -9.83 13.84
C ARG A 384 -4.34 -8.95 13.36
N THR A 385 -4.73 -9.08 12.11
CA THR A 385 -5.98 -8.53 11.60
C THR A 385 -7.13 -9.41 12.07
N VAL A 386 -8.08 -8.82 12.77
CA VAL A 386 -9.22 -9.53 13.38
C VAL A 386 -10.55 -9.14 12.74
N GLY A 387 -10.57 -8.14 11.91
CA GLY A 387 -11.74 -7.71 11.18
C GLY A 387 -11.46 -6.57 10.22
N ALA A 388 -12.45 -6.25 9.41
CA ALA A 388 -12.45 -5.14 8.48
C ALA A 388 -13.83 -4.49 8.47
N GLY A 389 -13.88 -3.20 8.17
CA GLY A 389 -15.14 -2.48 8.11
C GLY A 389 -15.10 -1.26 7.23
N VAL A 390 -16.28 -0.66 7.10
CA VAL A 390 -16.51 0.59 6.39
C VAL A 390 -17.29 1.55 7.29
N VAL A 391 -16.93 2.82 7.26
CA VAL A 391 -17.66 3.89 7.97
C VAL A 391 -19.02 4.07 7.28
N SER A 392 -20.09 3.81 7.99
CA SER A 392 -21.45 3.93 7.46
C SER A 392 -22.13 5.26 7.82
N ALA A 393 -21.74 5.87 8.93
CA ALA A 393 -22.20 7.19 9.33
C ALA A 393 -21.26 7.83 10.35
N ILE A 394 -21.11 9.14 10.28
CA ILE A 394 -20.35 9.94 11.23
C ILE A 394 -21.30 10.41 12.34
N VAL A 395 -20.85 10.34 13.59
CA VAL A 395 -21.65 10.72 14.77
C VAL A 395 -21.08 11.98 15.42
N GLU A 396 -19.76 12.06 15.61
CA GLU A 396 -19.07 13.20 16.24
C GLU A 396 -17.64 13.34 15.76
#